data_510fdbaaa83116dfcb6b13a0fe93532e
#
_entry.id   510fdbaaa83116dfcb6b13a0fe93532e
#
_cell.length_a   1.000
_cell.length_b   1.000
_cell.length_c   1.000
_cell.angle_alpha   90.00
_cell.angle_beta   90.00
_cell.angle_gamma   90.00
#
_symmetry.space_group_name_H-M   'P 1'
#
loop_
_entity.id
_entity.type
_entity.pdbx_description
1 polymer ?
#
loop_
_entity_poly.entity_id
_entity_poly.type
_entity_poly.pdbx_seq_one_letter_code
_entity_poly.pdbx_strand_id
1 'polypeptide(L)'
;DALKSFYDSLPKSGLTCLDGEDQDRHLIDMPHAAFVVMPPQELARFHEKFGHLGLHFMQTGGVGRDGWCCYDVVRGGMDKGVGLSDLCEKMGLTLTDAVAAGDSANDVGMLKAAGLGCCMANGTADAKAAADRVIGDVREDGLAALIEELWFDGPKAVPSGRDLGSAWGAMEKA
;
A
#
# COMPACT_ATOMS: atom_id res chain seq x y z
N ASP A 1 -27.50 -3.69 -0.04
CA ASP A 1 -26.67 -2.50 0.07
C ASP A 1 -25.22 -2.94 0.10
N ALA A 2 -24.42 -2.55 -0.94
CA ALA A 2 -23.05 -3.02 -1.16
C ALA A 2 -22.13 -2.68 0.02
N LEU A 3 -22.32 -1.52 0.64
CA LEU A 3 -21.56 -1.08 1.81
C LEU A 3 -21.81 -2.00 3.01
N LYS A 4 -23.06 -2.32 3.27
CA LYS A 4 -23.44 -3.24 4.36
C LYS A 4 -22.87 -4.63 4.13
N SER A 5 -22.95 -5.15 2.89
CA SER A 5 -22.37 -6.45 2.54
C SER A 5 -20.85 -6.49 2.73
N PHE A 6 -20.16 -5.40 2.39
CA PHE A 6 -18.74 -5.26 2.64
C PHE A 6 -18.41 -5.25 4.13
N TYR A 7 -19.09 -4.44 4.94
CA TYR A 7 -18.89 -4.40 6.40
C TYR A 7 -19.23 -5.73 7.08
N ASP A 8 -20.27 -6.44 6.61
CA ASP A 8 -20.64 -7.75 7.15
C ASP A 8 -19.59 -8.84 6.83
N SER A 9 -18.75 -8.61 5.81
CA SER A 9 -17.64 -9.51 5.44
C SER A 9 -16.35 -9.29 6.24
N LEU A 10 -16.21 -8.14 6.91
CA LEU A 10 -15.03 -7.83 7.71
C LEU A 10 -15.01 -8.58 9.04
N PRO A 11 -13.82 -8.97 9.56
CA PRO A 11 -13.70 -9.54 10.89
C PRO A 11 -14.23 -8.55 11.93
N LYS A 12 -15.22 -8.96 12.70
CA LYS A 12 -15.93 -8.07 13.66
C LYS A 12 -15.12 -7.71 14.91
N SER A 13 -13.92 -8.23 15.08
CA SER A 13 -13.08 -7.94 16.24
C SER A 13 -12.35 -6.59 16.06
N GLY A 14 -12.73 -5.61 16.86
CA GLY A 14 -12.04 -4.32 16.94
C GLY A 14 -12.55 -3.24 15.97
N LEU A 15 -13.60 -3.51 15.17
CA LEU A 15 -14.23 -2.51 14.32
C LEU A 15 -15.48 -1.95 15.00
N THR A 16 -15.54 -0.64 15.14
CA THR A 16 -16.74 0.08 15.53
C THR A 16 -17.37 0.65 14.28
N CYS A 17 -18.54 0.11 13.88
CA CYS A 17 -19.36 0.73 12.83
C CYS A 17 -20.25 1.78 13.48
N LEU A 18 -20.12 3.01 12.99
CA LEU A 18 -20.97 4.13 13.41
C LEU A 18 -21.91 4.48 12.27
N ASP A 19 -23.20 4.55 12.56
CA ASP A 19 -24.17 5.09 11.61
C ASP A 19 -23.94 6.59 11.41
N GLY A 20 -24.32 7.12 10.22
CA GLY A 20 -23.96 8.45 9.76
C GLY A 20 -24.20 9.61 10.72
N GLU A 21 -25.21 9.48 11.59
CA GLU A 21 -25.53 10.50 12.61
C GLU A 21 -24.57 10.52 13.81
N ASP A 22 -23.88 9.40 14.07
CA ASP A 22 -22.94 9.27 15.18
C ASP A 22 -21.47 9.50 14.77
N GLN A 23 -21.17 9.59 13.48
CA GLN A 23 -19.80 9.76 12.98
C GLN A 23 -19.13 11.04 13.50
N ASP A 24 -19.88 12.14 13.56
CA ASP A 24 -19.35 13.43 14.00
C ASP A 24 -18.89 13.43 15.47
N ARG A 25 -19.50 12.58 16.31
CA ARG A 25 -19.16 12.48 17.74
C ARG A 25 -17.81 11.77 18.00
N HIS A 26 -17.35 11.01 17.02
CA HIS A 26 -16.14 10.19 17.13
C HIS A 26 -14.96 10.74 16.31
N LEU A 27 -15.18 11.79 15.50
CA LEU A 27 -14.11 12.57 14.87
C LEU A 27 -13.44 13.50 15.89
N ILE A 28 -12.94 12.91 16.98
CA ILE A 28 -12.32 13.65 18.09
C ILE A 28 -10.95 14.18 17.69
N ASP A 29 -10.26 13.47 16.78
CA ASP A 29 -8.95 13.83 16.24
C ASP A 29 -8.99 13.79 14.70
N MET A 30 -8.03 14.45 14.07
CA MET A 30 -7.89 14.40 12.61
C MET A 30 -7.70 12.95 12.14
N PRO A 31 -8.61 12.39 11.35
CA PRO A 31 -8.46 11.03 10.86
C PRO A 31 -7.20 10.95 9.99
N HIS A 32 -6.41 9.87 10.14
CA HIS A 32 -5.24 9.63 9.30
C HIS A 32 -5.61 9.28 7.87
N ALA A 33 -6.73 8.59 7.70
CA ALA A 33 -7.29 8.22 6.41
C ALA A 33 -8.81 8.01 6.52
N ALA A 34 -9.49 8.14 5.40
CA ALA A 34 -10.87 7.69 5.23
C ALA A 34 -10.92 6.65 4.12
N PHE A 35 -11.85 5.70 4.24
CA PHE A 35 -12.13 4.71 3.23
C PHE A 35 -13.48 4.98 2.60
N VAL A 36 -13.51 5.11 1.28
CA VAL A 36 -14.73 5.44 0.53
C VAL A 36 -15.00 4.39 -0.52
N VAL A 37 -16.24 3.93 -0.58
CA VAL A 37 -16.70 3.00 -1.62
C VAL A 37 -17.70 3.74 -2.51
N MET A 38 -17.36 3.90 -3.79
CA MET A 38 -18.18 4.62 -4.75
C MET A 38 -17.95 4.13 -6.18
N PRO A 39 -18.90 4.37 -7.10
CA PRO A 39 -18.65 4.14 -8.53
C PRO A 39 -17.52 5.05 -9.05
N PRO A 40 -16.66 4.57 -9.97
CA PRO A 40 -15.54 5.36 -10.50
C PRO A 40 -15.92 6.72 -11.09
N GLN A 41 -17.10 6.81 -11.69
CA GLN A 41 -17.63 8.04 -12.28
C GLN A 41 -17.90 9.14 -11.25
N GLU A 42 -18.08 8.80 -9.98
CA GLU A 42 -18.28 9.78 -8.89
C GLU A 42 -16.97 10.42 -8.41
N LEU A 43 -15.82 9.81 -8.75
CA LEU A 43 -14.51 10.30 -8.31
C LEU A 43 -14.26 11.75 -8.76
N ALA A 44 -14.59 12.09 -10.00
CA ALA A 44 -14.43 13.46 -10.52
C ALA A 44 -15.25 14.48 -9.71
N ARG A 45 -16.49 14.11 -9.37
CA ARG A 45 -17.37 14.95 -8.54
C ARG A 45 -16.84 15.12 -7.11
N PHE A 46 -16.26 14.07 -6.56
CA PHE A 46 -15.59 14.11 -5.26
C PHE A 46 -14.37 15.05 -5.30
N HIS A 47 -13.56 14.96 -6.34
CA HIS A 47 -12.42 15.87 -6.54
C HIS A 47 -12.87 17.33 -6.67
N GLU A 48 -13.92 17.58 -7.44
CA GLU A 48 -14.47 18.93 -7.59
C GLU A 48 -14.94 19.49 -6.24
N LYS A 49 -15.63 18.67 -5.44
CA LYS A 49 -16.19 19.10 -4.16
C LYS A 49 -15.15 19.23 -3.06
N PHE A 50 -14.18 18.31 -2.97
CA PHE A 50 -13.27 18.17 -1.83
C PHE A 50 -11.79 18.41 -2.18
N GLY A 51 -11.46 18.64 -3.45
CA GLY A 51 -10.07 18.85 -3.88
C GLY A 51 -9.39 20.03 -3.20
N HIS A 52 -10.16 21.05 -2.82
CA HIS A 52 -9.67 22.22 -2.06
C HIS A 52 -9.13 21.86 -0.66
N LEU A 53 -9.45 20.67 -0.14
CA LEU A 53 -8.94 20.17 1.14
C LEU A 53 -7.55 19.53 1.01
N GLY A 54 -6.99 19.47 -0.19
CA GLY A 54 -5.67 18.87 -0.44
C GLY A 54 -5.66 17.35 -0.16
N LEU A 55 -6.78 16.67 -0.44
CA LEU A 55 -6.90 15.22 -0.26
C LEU A 55 -6.41 14.46 -1.50
N HIS A 56 -5.86 13.28 -1.27
CA HIS A 56 -5.47 12.33 -2.30
C HIS A 56 -6.38 11.11 -2.21
N PHE A 57 -6.94 10.71 -3.36
CA PHE A 57 -7.83 9.55 -3.50
C PHE A 57 -7.06 8.45 -4.24
N MET A 58 -6.74 7.38 -3.54
CA MET A 58 -6.03 6.24 -4.11
C MET A 58 -6.99 5.07 -4.25
N GLN A 59 -7.17 4.58 -5.48
CA GLN A 59 -7.96 3.37 -5.69
C GLN A 59 -7.23 2.16 -5.10
N THR A 60 -7.94 1.43 -4.24
CA THR A 60 -7.47 0.20 -3.61
C THR A 60 -8.28 -0.97 -4.14
N GLY A 61 -7.67 -1.80 -4.97
CA GLY A 61 -8.35 -2.91 -5.62
C GLY A 61 -9.00 -2.56 -6.96
N GLY A 62 -9.57 -3.58 -7.60
CA GLY A 62 -10.27 -3.45 -8.88
C GLY A 62 -11.74 -3.01 -8.72
N VAL A 63 -12.41 -2.85 -9.85
CA VAL A 63 -13.86 -2.61 -9.89
C VAL A 63 -14.57 -3.88 -9.45
N GLY A 64 -15.40 -3.79 -8.42
CA GLY A 64 -16.26 -4.89 -7.97
C GLY A 64 -17.30 -5.28 -9.04
N ARG A 65 -17.95 -6.44 -8.85
CA ARG A 65 -18.98 -6.94 -9.78
C ARG A 65 -20.18 -6.01 -9.92
N ASP A 66 -20.42 -5.19 -8.92
CA ASP A 66 -21.47 -4.17 -8.86
C ASP A 66 -21.04 -2.81 -9.46
N GLY A 67 -19.83 -2.72 -10.00
CA GLY A 67 -19.29 -1.49 -10.57
C GLY A 67 -18.76 -0.49 -9.55
N TRP A 68 -18.61 -0.88 -8.27
CA TRP A 68 -18.08 -0.03 -7.20
C TRP A 68 -16.58 -0.24 -7.02
N CYS A 69 -15.90 0.82 -6.63
CA CYS A 69 -14.48 0.80 -6.28
C CYS A 69 -14.26 1.29 -4.86
N CYS A 70 -13.20 0.81 -4.27
CA CYS A 70 -12.71 1.26 -2.98
C CYS A 70 -11.62 2.31 -3.18
N TYR A 71 -11.66 3.37 -2.38
CA TYR A 71 -10.67 4.44 -2.39
C TYR A 71 -10.20 4.72 -0.97
N ASP A 72 -8.89 4.72 -0.78
CA ASP A 72 -8.28 5.35 0.39
C ASP A 72 -8.19 6.85 0.14
N VAL A 73 -8.68 7.63 1.08
CA VAL A 73 -8.61 9.08 1.07
C VAL A 73 -7.63 9.50 2.14
N VAL A 74 -6.50 10.03 1.70
CA VAL A 74 -5.41 10.43 2.59
C VAL A 74 -5.07 11.90 2.37
N ARG A 75 -4.27 12.46 3.25
CA ARG A 75 -3.72 13.80 3.08
C ARG A 75 -2.87 13.85 1.81
N GLY A 76 -3.00 14.92 1.03
CA GLY A 76 -2.20 15.13 -0.17
C GLY A 76 -0.70 15.09 0.13
N GLY A 77 0.05 14.49 -0.77
CA GLY A 77 1.47 14.25 -0.59
C GLY A 77 1.83 13.04 0.27
N MET A 78 0.82 12.32 0.80
CA MET A 78 1.03 11.08 1.56
C MET A 78 0.71 9.88 0.70
N ASP A 79 1.65 8.97 0.60
CA ASP A 79 1.50 7.64 0.00
C ASP A 79 2.36 6.62 0.77
N LYS A 80 2.32 5.35 0.37
CA LYS A 80 3.13 4.32 1.02
C LYS A 80 4.64 4.53 0.84
N GLY A 81 5.06 5.22 -0.21
CA GLY A 81 6.47 5.57 -0.42
C GLY A 81 6.97 6.60 0.58
N VAL A 82 6.16 7.63 0.85
CA VAL A 82 6.45 8.62 1.91
C VAL A 82 6.50 7.92 3.27
N GLY A 83 5.53 7.05 3.56
CA GLY A 83 5.52 6.28 4.80
C GLY A 83 6.75 5.39 4.97
N LEU A 84 7.21 4.75 3.89
CA LEU A 84 8.45 3.97 3.90
C LEU A 84 9.67 4.86 4.17
N SER A 85 9.75 6.04 3.54
CA SER A 85 10.82 7.00 3.77
C SER A 85 10.90 7.44 5.22
N ASP A 86 9.76 7.82 5.79
CA ASP A 86 9.67 8.23 7.20
C ASP A 86 10.07 7.10 8.16
N LEU A 87 9.68 5.86 7.83
CA LEU A 87 10.07 4.69 8.63
C LEU A 87 11.57 4.45 8.57
N CYS A 88 12.17 4.46 7.38
CA CYS A 88 13.60 4.31 7.21
C CYS A 88 14.38 5.37 8.00
N GLU A 89 13.98 6.64 7.88
CA GLU A 89 14.60 7.73 8.63
C GLU A 89 14.56 7.50 10.16
N LYS A 90 13.40 7.13 10.69
CA LYS A 90 13.23 6.84 12.12
C LYS A 90 14.05 5.65 12.61
N MET A 91 14.35 4.69 11.73
CA MET A 91 15.17 3.53 12.01
C MET A 91 16.68 3.80 11.76
N GLY A 92 17.05 4.98 11.29
CA GLY A 92 18.43 5.30 10.90
C GLY A 92 18.88 4.58 9.62
N LEU A 93 17.91 4.14 8.80
CA LEU A 93 18.12 3.48 7.50
C LEU A 93 17.88 4.45 6.36
N THR A 94 18.24 4.03 5.17
CA THR A 94 17.90 4.73 3.93
C THR A 94 16.92 3.90 3.08
N LEU A 95 16.30 4.51 2.10
CA LEU A 95 15.42 3.78 1.18
C LEU A 95 16.15 2.67 0.40
N THR A 96 17.47 2.78 0.22
CA THR A 96 18.28 1.73 -0.43
C THR A 96 18.42 0.48 0.44
N ASP A 97 18.18 0.58 1.74
CA ASP A 97 18.19 -0.55 2.67
C ASP A 97 16.84 -1.28 2.73
N ALA A 98 15.81 -0.73 2.08
CA ALA A 98 14.45 -1.25 2.14
C ALA A 98 14.14 -2.18 0.97
N VAL A 99 13.45 -3.27 1.27
CA VAL A 99 12.74 -4.12 0.30
C VAL A 99 11.24 -3.88 0.46
N ALA A 100 10.56 -3.57 -0.63
CA ALA A 100 9.13 -3.37 -0.65
C ALA A 100 8.45 -4.41 -1.55
N ALA A 101 7.32 -4.96 -1.09
CA ALA A 101 6.48 -5.84 -1.89
C ALA A 101 5.06 -5.29 -1.95
N GLY A 102 4.42 -5.37 -3.12
CA GLY A 102 3.07 -4.85 -3.32
C GLY A 102 2.43 -5.41 -4.59
N ASP A 103 1.15 -5.09 -4.81
CA ASP A 103 0.39 -5.63 -5.94
C ASP A 103 -0.57 -4.62 -6.59
N SER A 104 -0.76 -3.44 -6.03
CA SER A 104 -1.81 -2.50 -6.46
C SER A 104 -1.32 -1.07 -6.62
N ALA A 105 -2.20 -0.19 -7.11
CA ALA A 105 -1.85 1.18 -7.45
C ALA A 105 -1.33 2.00 -6.26
N ASN A 106 -1.82 1.72 -5.04
CA ASN A 106 -1.37 2.39 -3.82
C ASN A 106 0.04 1.96 -3.38
N ASP A 107 0.61 0.90 -3.96
CA ASP A 107 1.97 0.43 -3.70
C ASP A 107 3.01 1.07 -4.62
N VAL A 108 2.59 1.67 -5.73
CA VAL A 108 3.47 2.22 -6.78
C VAL A 108 4.54 3.16 -6.21
N GLY A 109 4.16 4.07 -5.30
CA GLY A 109 5.10 4.99 -4.65
C GLY A 109 6.16 4.25 -3.84
N MET A 110 5.74 3.26 -3.05
CA MET A 110 6.62 2.44 -2.22
C MET A 110 7.56 1.56 -3.06
N LEU A 111 7.03 0.91 -4.11
CA LEU A 111 7.82 0.07 -5.01
C LEU A 111 8.93 0.86 -5.72
N LYS A 112 8.64 2.10 -6.13
CA LYS A 112 9.65 2.99 -6.76
C LYS A 112 10.68 3.51 -5.78
N ALA A 113 10.29 3.75 -4.54
CA ALA A 113 11.13 4.38 -3.54
C ALA A 113 12.12 3.40 -2.90
N ALA A 114 11.74 2.15 -2.70
CA ALA A 114 12.57 1.13 -2.06
C ALA A 114 13.86 0.83 -2.83
N GLY A 115 14.87 0.33 -2.13
CA GLY A 115 16.10 -0.20 -2.72
C GLY A 115 15.83 -1.39 -3.64
N LEU A 116 14.85 -2.23 -3.27
CA LEU A 116 14.30 -3.29 -4.11
C LEU A 116 12.77 -3.26 -4.03
N GLY A 117 12.12 -2.83 -5.09
CA GLY A 117 10.67 -2.91 -5.25
C GLY A 117 10.25 -4.20 -5.94
N CYS A 118 9.43 -5.02 -5.29
CA CYS A 118 8.94 -6.30 -5.80
C CYS A 118 7.44 -6.27 -6.01
N CYS A 119 6.96 -6.54 -7.22
CA CYS A 119 5.53 -6.66 -7.50
C CYS A 119 5.11 -8.14 -7.56
N MET A 120 3.99 -8.47 -6.92
CA MET A 120 3.40 -9.80 -7.02
C MET A 120 2.98 -10.11 -8.47
N ALA A 121 3.06 -11.37 -8.89
CA ALA A 121 2.66 -11.79 -10.24
C ALA A 121 1.17 -11.52 -10.55
N ASN A 122 0.30 -11.54 -9.53
CA ASN A 122 -1.10 -11.15 -9.65
C ASN A 122 -1.33 -9.64 -9.60
N GLY A 123 -0.27 -8.83 -9.45
CA GLY A 123 -0.39 -7.38 -9.32
C GLY A 123 -0.83 -6.67 -10.60
N THR A 124 -1.26 -5.41 -10.44
CA THR A 124 -1.70 -4.54 -11.52
C THR A 124 -0.56 -4.19 -12.49
N ALA A 125 -0.90 -3.78 -13.70
CA ALA A 125 0.09 -3.37 -14.70
C ALA A 125 0.96 -2.21 -14.21
N ASP A 126 0.36 -1.22 -13.53
CA ASP A 126 1.08 -0.05 -13.00
C ASP A 126 2.04 -0.43 -11.88
N ALA A 127 1.64 -1.34 -10.97
CA ALA A 127 2.50 -1.85 -9.92
C ALA A 127 3.69 -2.64 -10.49
N LYS A 128 3.43 -3.50 -11.50
CA LYS A 128 4.49 -4.22 -12.21
C LYS A 128 5.47 -3.30 -12.93
N ALA A 129 4.96 -2.24 -13.57
CA ALA A 129 5.81 -1.26 -14.25
C ALA A 129 6.64 -0.39 -13.28
N ALA A 130 6.20 -0.29 -12.02
CA ALA A 130 6.88 0.48 -10.97
C ALA A 130 7.95 -0.34 -10.23
N ALA A 131 7.87 -1.66 -10.27
CA ALA A 131 8.75 -2.56 -9.53
C ALA A 131 10.05 -2.85 -10.29
N ASP A 132 11.11 -3.11 -9.54
CA ASP A 132 12.38 -3.62 -10.07
C ASP A 132 12.25 -5.10 -10.47
N ARG A 133 11.37 -5.84 -9.79
CA ARG A 133 11.20 -7.29 -9.98
C ARG A 133 9.74 -7.71 -9.84
N VAL A 134 9.30 -8.64 -10.67
CA VAL A 134 8.05 -9.37 -10.48
C VAL A 134 8.34 -10.70 -9.80
N ILE A 135 7.68 -10.97 -8.68
CA ILE A 135 7.82 -12.17 -7.87
C ILE A 135 6.62 -13.11 -8.05
N GLY A 136 6.61 -14.26 -7.39
CA GLY A 136 5.51 -15.23 -7.50
C GLY A 136 4.13 -14.68 -7.19
N ASP A 137 3.10 -15.43 -7.57
CA ASP A 137 1.70 -15.09 -7.28
C ASP A 137 1.40 -15.26 -5.77
N VAL A 138 0.47 -14.48 -5.24
CA VAL A 138 0.05 -14.59 -3.83
C VAL A 138 -0.49 -15.99 -3.48
N ARG A 139 -1.09 -16.67 -4.45
CA ARG A 139 -1.62 -18.02 -4.28
C ARG A 139 -0.54 -19.12 -4.31
N GLU A 140 0.68 -18.77 -4.65
CA GLU A 140 1.85 -19.63 -4.75
C GLU A 140 2.93 -19.23 -3.73
N ASP A 141 2.52 -18.54 -2.66
CA ASP A 141 3.41 -18.08 -1.59
C ASP A 141 4.59 -17.24 -2.10
N GLY A 142 4.39 -16.45 -3.17
CA GLY A 142 5.44 -15.71 -3.85
C GLY A 142 6.21 -14.74 -2.95
N LEU A 143 5.56 -14.15 -1.94
CA LEU A 143 6.24 -13.29 -0.96
C LEU A 143 7.11 -14.12 -0.01
N ALA A 144 6.65 -15.27 0.44
CA ALA A 144 7.44 -16.16 1.30
C ALA A 144 8.70 -16.63 0.57
N ALA A 145 8.58 -17.02 -0.69
CA ALA A 145 9.72 -17.41 -1.52
C ALA A 145 10.74 -16.26 -1.68
N LEU A 146 10.29 -15.02 -1.84
CA LEU A 146 11.18 -13.86 -1.85
C LEU A 146 11.90 -13.68 -0.52
N ILE A 147 11.20 -13.81 0.59
CA ILE A 147 11.80 -13.69 1.93
C ILE A 147 12.84 -14.81 2.14
N GLU A 148 12.51 -16.05 1.80
CA GLU A 148 13.46 -17.16 1.88
C GLU A 148 14.71 -16.91 1.03
N GLU A 149 14.54 -16.48 -0.22
CA GLU A 149 15.63 -16.15 -1.12
C GLU A 149 16.56 -15.08 -0.54
N LEU A 150 15.97 -14.01 0.02
CA LEU A 150 16.74 -12.86 0.47
C LEU A 150 17.42 -13.07 1.84
N TRP A 151 16.78 -13.80 2.76
CA TRP A 151 17.21 -13.86 4.16
C TRP A 151 17.69 -15.23 4.64
N PHE A 152 17.26 -16.31 4.00
CA PHE A 152 17.55 -17.65 4.49
C PHE A 152 18.47 -18.47 3.56
N ASP A 153 18.41 -18.25 2.26
CA ASP A 153 19.29 -18.96 1.30
C ASP A 153 20.67 -18.28 1.11
N GLY A 154 20.93 -17.21 1.85
CA GLY A 154 22.14 -16.37 1.74
C GLY A 154 22.06 -15.38 0.57
N PRO A 155 22.98 -14.41 0.49
CA PRO A 155 22.93 -13.35 -0.49
C PRO A 155 23.13 -13.90 -1.90
N LYS A 156 22.05 -14.26 -2.56
CA LYS A 156 22.04 -14.36 -4.01
C LYS A 156 22.03 -12.92 -4.51
N ALA A 157 23.03 -12.54 -5.31
CA ALA A 157 23.10 -11.21 -5.89
C ALA A 157 21.73 -10.83 -6.48
N VAL A 158 21.04 -9.92 -5.83
CA VAL A 158 19.78 -9.38 -6.33
C VAL A 158 20.12 -8.59 -7.59
N PRO A 159 19.65 -8.96 -8.78
CA PRO A 159 19.92 -8.21 -9.99
C PRO A 159 19.01 -6.97 -10.02
N SER A 160 19.21 -6.05 -9.12
CA SER A 160 18.76 -4.68 -9.24
C SER A 160 20.00 -3.84 -9.50
N GLY A 161 19.89 -2.85 -10.35
CA GLY A 161 21.00 -1.91 -10.60
C GLY A 161 21.34 -1.06 -9.35
N ARG A 162 20.85 -1.45 -8.19
CA ARG A 162 21.07 -0.85 -6.88
C ARG A 162 21.76 -1.87 -5.99
N ASP A 163 22.93 -1.50 -5.45
CA ASP A 163 23.74 -2.36 -4.59
C ASP A 163 23.10 -2.46 -3.19
N LEU A 164 22.40 -3.56 -2.93
CA LEU A 164 21.86 -3.87 -1.60
C LEU A 164 22.89 -4.54 -0.68
N GLY A 165 24.11 -4.83 -1.18
CA GLY A 165 25.10 -5.62 -0.47
C GLY A 165 25.70 -4.94 0.76
N SER A 166 25.62 -3.62 0.88
CA SER A 166 26.21 -2.87 2.00
C SER A 166 25.31 -2.81 3.24
N ALA A 167 23.98 -2.91 3.07
CA ALA A 167 23.02 -2.80 4.16
C ALA A 167 22.98 -4.06 5.04
N TRP A 168 23.24 -5.22 4.48
CA TRP A 168 23.13 -6.52 5.17
C TRP A 168 24.23 -6.75 6.20
N GLY A 169 25.43 -6.25 5.96
CA GLY A 169 26.56 -6.38 6.89
C GLY A 169 26.39 -5.61 8.21
N ALA A 170 25.41 -4.70 8.29
CA ALA A 170 25.11 -3.94 9.50
C ALA A 170 24.13 -4.67 10.42
N MET A 171 23.22 -5.50 9.89
CA MET A 171 22.22 -6.23 10.69
C MET A 171 22.79 -7.49 11.36
N GLU A 172 23.85 -8.10 10.84
CA GLU A 172 24.52 -9.25 11.50
C GLU A 172 25.33 -8.86 12.74
N LYS A 173 25.51 -7.57 13.01
CA LYS A 173 26.33 -7.05 14.12
C LYS A 173 25.54 -6.36 15.23
N ALA A 174 24.21 -6.32 15.12
CA ALA A 174 23.31 -5.77 16.13
C ALA A 174 22.55 -6.88 16.87
#